data_c2c92579bd038c6a3ca35369adfb20c8
#
_entry.id   c2c92579bd038c6a3ca35369adfb20c8
#
_cell.length_a   1.000
_cell.length_b   1.000
_cell.length_c   1.000
_cell.angle_alpha   90.00
_cell.angle_beta   90.00
_cell.angle_gamma   90.00
#
_symmetry.space_group_name_H-M   'P 1'
#
loop_
_entity.id
_entity.type
_entity.pdbx_description
1 polymer ?
#
loop_
_entity_poly.entity_id
_entity_poly.type
_entity_poly.pdbx_seq_one_letter_code
_entity_poly.pdbx_strand_id
1 'polypeptide(L)'
;MKKAIYILAAALGLSLTASCVDLNMNPPSAASSENWYSSSDEIKMALNDLYRKAFYGLESEFWTDRRTDDWAQRDYVYELMNGSATSATATFETYWQNTYKAISRAIRVIESIEKLGDPESLSALKAEAYFFRAYMYARLVIC
;
A
#
# COMPACT_ATOMS: atom_id res chain seq x y z
N MET A 1 -12.08 54.35 29.18
CA MET A 1 -10.88 53.55 28.90
C MET A 1 -11.10 52.05 29.09
N LYS A 2 -11.67 51.56 30.21
CA LYS A 2 -11.87 50.10 30.42
C LYS A 2 -12.76 49.42 29.35
N LYS A 3 -13.87 50.07 28.91
CA LYS A 3 -14.74 49.50 27.86
C LYS A 3 -14.05 49.33 26.50
N ALA A 4 -13.13 50.22 26.12
CA ALA A 4 -12.37 50.12 24.87
C ALA A 4 -11.38 48.93 24.89
N ILE A 5 -10.81 48.63 26.06
CA ILE A 5 -9.91 47.46 26.22
C ILE A 5 -10.66 46.14 26.05
N TYR A 6 -11.89 46.05 26.56
CA TYR A 6 -12.71 44.83 26.39
C TYR A 6 -13.16 44.65 24.94
N ILE A 7 -13.47 45.72 24.22
CA ILE A 7 -13.82 45.64 22.79
C ILE A 7 -12.61 45.20 21.97
N LEU A 8 -11.42 45.74 22.27
CA LEU A 8 -10.20 45.36 21.60
C LEU A 8 -9.82 43.91 21.85
N ALA A 9 -9.95 43.42 23.10
CA ALA A 9 -9.70 42.04 23.48
C ALA A 9 -10.69 41.06 22.80
N ALA A 10 -11.96 41.43 22.71
CA ALA A 10 -12.97 40.65 22.00
C ALA A 10 -12.72 40.58 20.51
N ALA A 11 -12.31 41.67 19.86
CA ALA A 11 -11.95 41.72 18.45
C ALA A 11 -10.70 40.88 18.13
N LEU A 12 -9.69 40.90 19.02
CA LEU A 12 -8.50 40.05 18.89
C LEU A 12 -8.83 38.57 19.09
N GLY A 13 -9.74 38.22 19.98
CA GLY A 13 -10.21 36.85 20.21
C GLY A 13 -10.97 36.26 19.02
N LEU A 14 -11.77 37.06 18.33
CA LEU A 14 -12.50 36.61 17.14
C LEU A 14 -11.59 36.44 15.90
N SER A 15 -10.48 37.14 15.79
CA SER A 15 -9.54 36.96 14.67
C SER A 15 -8.70 35.72 14.75
N LEU A 16 -8.59 35.09 15.93
CA LEU A 16 -7.84 33.83 16.10
C LEU A 16 -8.63 32.55 15.72
N THR A 17 -9.93 32.67 15.52
CA THR A 17 -10.79 31.50 15.14
C THR A 17 -10.92 31.33 13.60
N ALA A 18 -10.38 32.25 12.79
CA ALA A 18 -10.48 32.21 11.32
C ALA A 18 -9.40 31.32 10.64
N SER A 19 -8.59 30.59 11.41
CA SER A 19 -7.56 29.69 10.86
C SER A 19 -8.11 28.27 10.60
N CYS A 20 -9.28 28.16 9.95
CA CYS A 20 -9.65 26.92 9.28
C CYS A 20 -8.94 26.91 7.92
N VAL A 21 -7.65 26.57 7.93
CA VAL A 21 -6.96 26.15 6.72
C VAL A 21 -7.57 24.80 6.34
N ASP A 22 -8.11 24.68 5.14
CA ASP A 22 -8.49 23.40 4.57
C ASP A 22 -7.24 22.55 4.47
N LEU A 23 -7.12 21.58 5.39
CA LEU A 23 -5.99 20.66 5.44
C LEU A 23 -6.03 19.58 4.35
N ASN A 24 -7.11 19.57 3.56
CA ASN A 24 -7.28 18.62 2.46
C ASN A 24 -6.60 19.15 1.17
N MET A 25 -5.35 19.58 1.30
CA MET A 25 -4.55 20.09 0.19
C MET A 25 -3.89 18.93 -0.56
N ASN A 26 -4.65 18.29 -1.45
CA ASN A 26 -4.06 17.38 -2.42
C ASN A 26 -3.26 18.19 -3.46
N PRO A 27 -1.96 17.92 -3.66
CA PRO A 27 -1.18 18.62 -4.67
C PRO A 27 -1.80 18.41 -6.05
N PRO A 28 -2.16 19.46 -6.80
CA PRO A 28 -2.80 19.31 -8.11
C PRO A 28 -1.87 18.68 -9.17
N SER A 29 -0.56 18.65 -8.90
CA SER A 29 0.47 18.11 -9.80
C SER A 29 1.00 16.73 -9.39
N ALA A 30 0.52 16.16 -8.28
CA ALA A 30 0.94 14.84 -7.81
C ALA A 30 -0.26 13.87 -7.79
N ALA A 31 0.00 12.61 -8.09
CA ALA A 31 -0.99 11.55 -7.92
C ALA A 31 -1.43 11.49 -6.45
N SER A 32 -2.67 11.88 -6.18
CA SER A 32 -3.28 11.77 -4.86
C SER A 32 -4.39 10.73 -4.88
N SER A 33 -4.78 10.24 -3.71
CA SER A 33 -5.86 9.24 -3.61
C SER A 33 -7.21 9.71 -4.17
N GLU A 34 -7.40 11.01 -4.34
CA GLU A 34 -8.62 11.59 -4.87
C GLU A 34 -8.57 11.82 -6.38
N ASN A 35 -7.38 12.12 -6.93
CA ASN A 35 -7.18 12.45 -8.34
C ASN A 35 -6.69 11.25 -9.16
N TRP A 36 -6.18 10.20 -8.50
CA TRP A 36 -5.69 8.99 -9.13
C TRP A 36 -6.80 7.95 -9.26
N TYR A 37 -6.72 7.09 -10.24
CA TYR A 37 -7.72 6.08 -10.60
C TYR A 37 -8.96 6.64 -11.31
N SER A 38 -8.83 7.76 -12.02
CA SER A 38 -9.92 8.38 -12.77
C SER A 38 -10.05 7.87 -14.20
N SER A 39 -9.02 7.22 -14.73
CA SER A 39 -8.96 6.70 -16.10
C SER A 39 -8.49 5.25 -16.15
N SER A 40 -8.78 4.58 -17.27
CA SER A 40 -8.33 3.21 -17.52
C SER A 40 -6.81 3.07 -17.53
N ASP A 41 -6.10 4.09 -18.02
CA ASP A 41 -4.64 4.09 -18.09
C ASP A 41 -4.02 4.19 -16.68
N GLU A 42 -4.58 5.00 -15.81
CA GLU A 42 -4.15 5.10 -14.41
C GLU A 42 -4.40 3.81 -13.65
N ILE A 43 -5.54 3.17 -13.87
CA ILE A 43 -5.84 1.84 -13.31
C ILE A 43 -4.84 0.81 -13.80
N LYS A 44 -4.51 0.82 -15.10
CA LYS A 44 -3.50 -0.07 -15.68
C LYS A 44 -2.11 0.19 -15.09
N MET A 45 -1.72 1.46 -14.91
CA MET A 45 -0.46 1.81 -14.26
C MET A 45 -0.40 1.32 -12.81
N ALA A 46 -1.50 1.47 -12.07
CA ALA A 46 -1.60 0.97 -10.70
C ALA A 46 -1.53 -0.56 -10.62
N LEU A 47 -2.13 -1.26 -11.59
CA LEU A 47 -2.07 -2.70 -11.69
C LEU A 47 -0.64 -3.17 -12.03
N ASN A 48 0.04 -2.49 -12.95
CA ASN A 48 1.42 -2.77 -13.31
C ASN A 48 2.39 -2.66 -12.11
N ASP A 49 2.07 -1.83 -11.11
CA ASP A 49 2.87 -1.74 -9.88
C ASP A 49 2.85 -3.05 -9.06
N LEU A 50 1.83 -3.89 -9.23
CA LEU A 50 1.77 -5.21 -8.57
C LEU A 50 2.83 -6.20 -9.09
N TYR A 51 3.35 -5.98 -10.30
CA TYR A 51 4.43 -6.78 -10.88
C TYR A 51 5.83 -6.37 -10.39
N ARG A 52 5.91 -5.47 -9.43
CA ARG A 52 7.22 -5.05 -8.89
C ARG A 52 7.97 -6.23 -8.28
N LYS A 53 9.29 -6.22 -8.45
CA LYS A 53 10.21 -7.20 -7.86
C LYS A 53 9.97 -7.43 -6.36
N ALA A 54 9.61 -6.39 -5.60
CA ALA A 54 9.33 -6.48 -4.18
C ALA A 54 8.12 -7.38 -3.84
N PHE A 55 7.17 -7.54 -4.78
CA PHE A 55 5.97 -8.34 -4.57
C PHE A 55 6.04 -9.69 -5.27
N TYR A 56 6.70 -9.76 -6.41
CA TYR A 56 6.68 -10.90 -7.32
C TYR A 56 8.09 -11.37 -7.74
N GLY A 57 9.14 -10.96 -7.04
CA GLY A 57 10.51 -11.29 -7.41
C GLY A 57 10.92 -12.71 -7.05
N LEU A 58 11.88 -13.23 -7.80
CA LEU A 58 12.45 -14.57 -7.60
C LEU A 58 12.95 -14.82 -6.18
N GLU A 59 13.47 -13.81 -5.49
CA GLU A 59 13.90 -13.93 -4.10
C GLU A 59 12.78 -14.32 -3.15
N SER A 60 11.55 -13.91 -3.45
CA SER A 60 10.38 -14.31 -2.67
C SER A 60 9.86 -15.70 -3.04
N GLU A 61 10.14 -16.19 -4.24
CA GLU A 61 9.82 -17.54 -4.70
C GLU A 61 10.75 -18.59 -4.09
N PHE A 62 12.05 -18.31 -4.00
CA PHE A 62 13.05 -19.19 -3.41
C PHE A 62 12.96 -19.31 -1.88
N TRP A 63 12.07 -18.58 -1.26
CA TRP A 63 11.88 -18.55 0.18
C TRP A 63 11.51 -19.91 0.77
N THR A 64 10.65 -20.62 0.07
CA THR A 64 10.22 -21.96 0.47
C THR A 64 11.34 -22.97 0.35
N ASP A 65 12.13 -22.89 -0.71
CA ASP A 65 13.24 -23.82 -0.96
C ASP A 65 14.38 -23.61 0.03
N ARG A 66 14.57 -22.40 0.54
CA ARG A 66 15.56 -22.11 1.58
C ARG A 66 15.28 -22.76 2.93
N ARG A 67 14.13 -23.38 3.11
CA ARG A 67 13.77 -24.17 4.30
C ARG A 67 13.96 -25.66 4.11
N THR A 68 14.45 -26.08 2.95
CA THR A 68 14.67 -27.46 2.61
C THR A 68 16.16 -27.80 2.62
N ASP A 69 16.49 -29.07 2.62
CA ASP A 69 17.85 -29.60 2.51
C ASP A 69 18.41 -29.54 1.07
N ASP A 70 17.56 -29.26 0.09
CA ASP A 70 17.95 -29.12 -1.31
C ASP A 70 18.69 -27.81 -1.62
N TRP A 71 18.69 -26.85 -0.70
CA TRP A 71 19.30 -25.55 -0.91
C TRP A 71 20.37 -25.25 0.15
N ALA A 72 21.57 -24.88 -0.29
CA ALA A 72 22.65 -24.44 0.56
C ALA A 72 23.28 -23.14 0.04
N GLN A 73 23.50 -22.16 0.92
CA GLN A 73 24.24 -20.97 0.60
C GLN A 73 25.63 -21.00 1.23
N ARG A 74 26.63 -20.69 0.43
CA ARG A 74 28.04 -20.83 0.82
C ARG A 74 28.47 -19.80 1.87
N ASP A 75 28.02 -18.56 1.74
CA ASP A 75 28.62 -17.44 2.47
C ASP A 75 27.72 -16.87 3.59
N TYR A 76 26.51 -17.37 3.74
CA TYR A 76 25.57 -16.91 4.74
C TYR A 76 24.63 -18.03 5.18
N VAL A 77 24.53 -18.24 6.48
CA VAL A 77 23.58 -19.21 7.06
C VAL A 77 22.27 -18.46 7.34
N TYR A 78 21.25 -18.79 6.57
CA TYR A 78 19.93 -18.26 6.84
C TYR A 78 19.32 -18.92 8.07
N GLU A 79 18.75 -18.13 8.94
CA GLU A 79 18.06 -18.58 10.15
C GLU A 79 16.94 -19.60 9.85
N LEU A 80 16.33 -19.47 8.68
CA LEU A 80 15.32 -20.41 8.18
C LEU A 80 15.86 -21.78 7.87
N MET A 81 17.11 -21.88 7.40
CA MET A 81 17.73 -23.15 7.02
C MET A 81 18.17 -23.99 8.24
N ASN A 82 18.68 -23.30 9.26
CA ASN A 82 19.23 -23.98 10.44
C ASN A 82 18.21 -24.12 11.58
N GLY A 83 16.96 -23.68 11.37
CA GLY A 83 15.91 -23.75 12.37
C GLY A 83 16.05 -22.75 13.52
N SER A 84 16.93 -21.73 13.38
CA SER A 84 17.11 -20.68 14.41
C SER A 84 16.18 -19.49 14.22
N ALA A 85 15.31 -19.50 13.21
CA ALA A 85 14.37 -18.43 12.94
C ALA A 85 13.39 -18.23 14.10
N THR A 86 13.16 -16.97 14.44
CA THR A 86 12.22 -16.53 15.46
C THR A 86 11.21 -15.57 14.88
N SER A 87 10.18 -15.21 15.63
CA SER A 87 9.21 -14.19 15.23
C SER A 87 9.83 -12.81 14.98
N ALA A 88 11.06 -12.58 15.44
CA ALA A 88 11.81 -11.33 15.22
C ALA A 88 12.74 -11.39 14.01
N THR A 89 12.78 -12.49 13.26
CA THR A 89 13.61 -12.61 12.07
C THR A 89 13.13 -11.65 10.98
N ALA A 90 13.99 -10.70 10.59
CA ALA A 90 13.65 -9.60 9.68
C ALA A 90 13.11 -10.05 8.30
N THR A 91 13.49 -11.25 7.86
CA THR A 91 13.01 -11.82 6.61
C THR A 91 11.49 -12.07 6.64
N PHE A 92 10.95 -12.55 7.76
CA PHE A 92 9.50 -12.75 7.93
C PHE A 92 8.75 -11.42 7.90
N GLU A 93 9.27 -10.42 8.61
CA GLU A 93 8.66 -9.08 8.64
C GLU A 93 8.57 -8.49 7.23
N THR A 94 9.67 -8.51 6.49
CA THR A 94 9.74 -7.96 5.12
C THR A 94 8.75 -8.69 4.19
N TYR A 95 8.72 -10.01 4.26
CA TYR A 95 7.80 -10.81 3.44
C TYR A 95 6.34 -10.49 3.77
N TRP A 96 5.98 -10.49 5.03
CA TRP A 96 4.66 -10.18 5.52
C TRP A 96 4.20 -8.78 5.08
N GLN A 97 5.02 -7.78 5.35
CA GLN A 97 4.73 -6.40 4.97
C GLN A 97 4.55 -6.22 3.46
N ASN A 98 5.43 -6.79 2.64
CA ASN A 98 5.34 -6.66 1.19
C ASN A 98 4.11 -7.37 0.64
N THR A 99 3.78 -8.54 1.16
CA THR A 99 2.59 -9.28 0.74
C THR A 99 1.31 -8.52 1.08
N TYR A 100 1.18 -7.97 2.29
CA TYR A 100 0.02 -7.14 2.64
C TYR A 100 -0.03 -5.82 1.88
N LYS A 101 1.10 -5.20 1.56
CA LYS A 101 1.13 -4.03 0.67
C LYS A 101 0.59 -4.36 -0.72
N ALA A 102 0.96 -5.50 -1.28
CA ALA A 102 0.44 -5.95 -2.57
C ALA A 102 -1.07 -6.22 -2.52
N ILE A 103 -1.56 -6.90 -1.48
CA ILE A 103 -2.99 -7.14 -1.25
C ILE A 103 -3.76 -5.82 -1.17
N SER A 104 -3.28 -4.86 -0.38
CA SER A 104 -3.91 -3.55 -0.23
C SER A 104 -3.99 -2.79 -1.56
N ARG A 105 -2.94 -2.86 -2.38
CA ARG A 105 -2.93 -2.24 -3.72
C ARG A 105 -3.91 -2.91 -4.67
N ALA A 106 -3.97 -4.25 -4.68
CA ALA A 106 -4.94 -4.98 -5.49
C ALA A 106 -6.39 -4.63 -5.10
N ILE A 107 -6.68 -4.55 -3.81
CA ILE A 107 -7.99 -4.13 -3.31
C ILE A 107 -8.32 -2.72 -3.80
N ARG A 108 -7.37 -1.78 -3.72
CA ARG A 108 -7.59 -0.40 -4.18
C ARG A 108 -7.89 -0.32 -5.68
N VAL A 109 -7.24 -1.12 -6.51
CA VAL A 109 -7.55 -1.21 -7.95
C VAL A 109 -9.00 -1.69 -8.15
N ILE A 110 -9.41 -2.74 -7.45
CA ILE A 110 -10.77 -3.29 -7.54
C ILE A 110 -11.80 -2.24 -7.14
N GLU A 111 -11.65 -1.62 -5.97
CA GLU A 111 -12.55 -0.58 -5.46
C GLU A 111 -12.63 0.63 -6.40
N SER A 112 -11.53 0.98 -7.06
CA SER A 112 -11.49 2.10 -8.00
C SER A 112 -12.26 1.80 -9.27
N ILE A 113 -12.18 0.58 -9.80
CA ILE A 113 -12.98 0.14 -10.94
C ILE A 113 -14.47 0.15 -10.58
N GLU A 114 -14.83 -0.30 -9.39
CA GLU A 114 -16.21 -0.29 -8.90
C GLU A 114 -16.76 1.15 -8.75
N LYS A 115 -15.94 2.09 -8.28
CA LYS A 115 -16.30 3.51 -8.21
C LYS A 115 -16.55 4.14 -9.59
N LEU A 116 -15.88 3.66 -10.63
CA LEU A 116 -16.12 4.08 -12.03
C LEU A 116 -17.37 3.46 -12.64
N GLY A 117 -18.15 2.71 -11.88
CA GLY A 117 -19.37 2.04 -12.36
C GLY A 117 -19.13 0.68 -13.00
N ASP A 118 -17.98 0.07 -12.74
CA ASP A 118 -17.61 -1.28 -13.19
C ASP A 118 -17.78 -1.49 -14.72
N PRO A 119 -17.17 -0.63 -15.55
CA PRO A 119 -17.36 -0.72 -16.99
C PRO A 119 -16.74 -2.00 -17.55
N GLU A 120 -17.43 -2.60 -18.52
CA GLU A 120 -16.98 -3.84 -19.19
C GLU A 120 -15.58 -3.74 -19.76
N SER A 121 -15.17 -2.55 -20.21
CA SER A 121 -13.83 -2.28 -20.73
C SER A 121 -12.73 -2.49 -19.68
N LEU A 122 -13.03 -2.49 -18.40
CA LEU A 122 -12.09 -2.70 -17.28
C LEU A 122 -12.22 -4.10 -16.67
N SER A 123 -13.09 -4.95 -17.16
CA SER A 123 -13.34 -6.29 -16.62
C SER A 123 -12.09 -7.17 -16.58
N ALA A 124 -11.24 -7.10 -17.62
CA ALA A 124 -9.99 -7.82 -17.67
C ALA A 124 -9.00 -7.33 -16.59
N LEU A 125 -8.87 -6.01 -16.40
CA LEU A 125 -8.00 -5.43 -15.36
C LEU A 125 -8.53 -5.76 -13.95
N LYS A 126 -9.84 -5.79 -13.78
CA LYS A 126 -10.47 -6.22 -12.52
C LYS A 126 -10.17 -7.68 -12.21
N ALA A 127 -10.31 -8.57 -13.20
CA ALA A 127 -9.98 -9.99 -13.06
C ALA A 127 -8.51 -10.21 -12.68
N GLU A 128 -7.60 -9.47 -13.30
CA GLU A 128 -6.18 -9.50 -12.99
C GLU A 128 -5.89 -9.04 -11.55
N ALA A 129 -6.54 -7.98 -11.08
CA ALA A 129 -6.43 -7.52 -9.70
C ALA A 129 -6.95 -8.57 -8.68
N TYR A 130 -8.04 -9.26 -9.01
CA TYR A 130 -8.54 -10.39 -8.21
C TYR A 130 -7.54 -11.55 -8.17
N PHE A 131 -6.92 -11.87 -9.30
CA PHE A 131 -5.87 -12.89 -9.37
C PHE A 131 -4.70 -12.53 -8.44
N PHE A 132 -4.16 -11.31 -8.52
CA PHE A 132 -3.09 -10.87 -7.63
C PHE A 132 -3.47 -10.95 -6.16
N ARG A 133 -4.67 -10.51 -5.82
CA ARG A 133 -5.16 -10.59 -4.44
C ARG A 133 -5.19 -12.04 -3.94
N ALA A 134 -5.77 -12.94 -4.73
CA ALA A 134 -5.86 -14.36 -4.38
C ALA A 134 -4.47 -15.01 -4.27
N TYR A 135 -3.58 -14.72 -5.21
CA TYR A 135 -2.22 -15.23 -5.21
C TYR A 135 -1.44 -14.78 -3.95
N MET A 136 -1.54 -13.50 -3.59
CA MET A 136 -0.86 -12.98 -2.40
C MET A 136 -1.41 -13.58 -1.10
N TYR A 137 -2.72 -13.80 -1.00
CA TYR A 137 -3.29 -14.53 0.13
C TYR A 137 -2.84 -15.99 0.18
N ALA A 138 -2.79 -16.68 -0.96
CA ALA A 138 -2.29 -18.05 -1.03
C ALA A 138 -0.84 -18.14 -0.51
N ARG A 139 0.01 -17.17 -0.88
CA ARG A 139 1.39 -17.08 -0.37
C ARG A 139 1.46 -16.92 1.14
N LEU A 140 0.57 -16.13 1.76
CA LEU A 140 0.51 -15.99 3.22
C LEU A 140 0.12 -17.29 3.93
N VAL A 141 -0.68 -18.13 3.29
CA VAL A 141 -1.12 -19.40 3.88
C VAL A 141 -0.02 -20.48 3.77
N ILE A 142 0.79 -20.43 2.73
CA ILE A 142 1.86 -21.40 2.48
C ILE A 142 3.09 -21.13 3.37
N CYS A 143 3.31 -19.89 3.76
CA CYS A 143 4.44 -19.47 4.59
C CYS A 143 4.11 -19.38 6.06
#